data_2a0fca3361ca55db21a916d7ed78b4f2
#
_entry.id   2a0fca3361ca55db21a916d7ed78b4f2
#
_cell.length_a   1.000
_cell.length_b   1.000
_cell.length_c   1.000
_cell.angle_alpha   90.00
_cell.angle_beta   90.00
_cell.angle_gamma   90.00
#
_symmetry.space_group_name_H-M   'P 1'
#
loop_
_entity.id
_entity.type
_entity.pdbx_description
1 polymer ?
#
loop_
_entity_poly.entity_id
_entity_poly.type
_entity_poly.pdbx_seq_one_letter_code
_entity_poly.pdbx_strand_id
1 'polypeptide(L)'
;MKNLLAYVSFCLLTYSSFAQQYVPFYGSVVDQVSSSNILNNLTEFENLGVKRRGTTALQNTLDWLKTEYLSYGYTAAQMQEYSFSNGTATCKNLVVTKVGTLYPNTFVIICGHYDTITGKGTNDNGSGVVTIFEVARLLQNIPTEYSIKFINFSGEEDGLIGSQHFVSTVVNATNPKMNIKLVFNIDEVGGRANMVNNTITCERDTGSPTSNNAASNTVTNELINCVQLYSPLNTFLSYAYASDYMPFEDNNEVITGFFETNETPHRHTATDLLVNMDPVYVYNIAKAATGAMLHFAVAATTLSKESPLANQVNFYPCPAKNYLNISMGSLNESSYIFSLIDLNGKKVLEQTIENPQLIETVILDGLAKGMYLAVFETSKERMTKKIMIE
;
A
#
# COMPACT_ATOMS: atom_id res chain seq x y z
N MET A 1 50.64 45.77 -5.61
CA MET A 1 49.71 45.00 -4.78
C MET A 1 48.46 44.74 -5.64
N LYS A 2 48.32 43.52 -6.14
CA LYS A 2 47.17 43.10 -6.99
C LYS A 2 46.16 42.39 -6.11
N ASN A 3 44.96 42.95 -5.95
CA ASN A 3 43.87 42.33 -5.22
C ASN A 3 43.26 41.24 -6.11
N LEU A 4 43.33 40.01 -5.66
CA LEU A 4 42.69 38.83 -6.25
C LEU A 4 41.27 38.70 -5.61
N LEU A 5 40.22 39.11 -6.31
CA LEU A 5 38.82 38.80 -5.90
C LEU A 5 38.55 37.34 -6.26
N ALA A 6 38.36 36.50 -5.24
CA ALA A 6 37.85 35.16 -5.41
C ALA A 6 36.29 35.20 -5.47
N TYR A 7 35.72 34.88 -6.62
CA TYR A 7 34.26 34.62 -6.76
C TYR A 7 33.98 33.20 -6.26
N VAL A 8 33.34 33.12 -5.08
CA VAL A 8 32.73 31.85 -4.62
C VAL A 8 31.37 31.74 -5.28
N SER A 9 31.28 30.86 -6.30
CA SER A 9 30.00 30.51 -6.92
C SER A 9 29.27 29.54 -5.98
N PHE A 10 28.21 30.03 -5.32
CA PHE A 10 27.34 29.22 -4.48
C PHE A 10 26.32 28.53 -5.40
N CYS A 11 26.59 27.27 -5.80
CA CYS A 11 25.59 26.45 -6.47
C CYS A 11 24.47 26.10 -5.46
N LEU A 12 23.37 26.82 -5.51
CA LEU A 12 22.13 26.40 -4.88
C LEU A 12 21.61 25.16 -5.61
N LEU A 13 21.89 23.99 -5.06
CA LEU A 13 21.19 22.75 -5.40
C LEU A 13 19.76 22.89 -4.86
N THR A 14 18.85 23.32 -5.71
CA THR A 14 17.41 23.21 -5.42
C THR A 14 17.04 21.74 -5.48
N TYR A 15 16.93 21.11 -4.33
CA TYR A 15 16.22 19.84 -4.22
C TYR A 15 14.75 20.11 -4.52
N SER A 16 14.33 19.85 -5.74
CA SER A 16 12.92 19.77 -6.06
C SER A 16 12.37 18.53 -5.37
N SER A 17 11.78 18.67 -4.20
CA SER A 17 10.90 17.63 -3.66
C SER A 17 9.69 17.55 -4.60
N PHE A 18 9.67 16.58 -5.48
CA PHE A 18 8.48 16.28 -6.26
C PHE A 18 7.42 15.77 -5.29
N ALA A 19 6.39 16.59 -5.02
CA ALA A 19 5.18 16.10 -4.38
C ALA A 19 4.65 14.92 -5.22
N GLN A 20 4.11 13.91 -4.57
CA GLN A 20 3.48 12.79 -5.26
C GLN A 20 2.44 13.33 -6.24
N GLN A 21 2.43 12.77 -7.44
CA GLN A 21 1.48 13.14 -8.48
C GLN A 21 0.35 12.12 -8.53
N TYR A 22 -0.82 12.56 -8.96
CA TYR A 22 -1.93 11.66 -9.24
C TYR A 22 -1.51 10.64 -10.31
N VAL A 23 -1.67 9.37 -9.99
CA VAL A 23 -1.42 8.25 -10.90
C VAL A 23 -2.77 7.71 -11.37
N PRO A 24 -3.13 7.83 -12.66
CA PRO A 24 -4.45 7.42 -13.16
C PRO A 24 -4.81 5.97 -12.84
N PHE A 25 -3.84 5.07 -12.91
CA PHE A 25 -4.05 3.67 -12.52
C PHE A 25 -4.43 3.55 -11.02
N TYR A 26 -3.74 4.26 -10.12
CA TYR A 26 -4.10 4.25 -8.71
C TYR A 26 -5.50 4.82 -8.48
N GLY A 27 -5.86 5.91 -9.20
CA GLY A 27 -7.21 6.44 -9.18
C GLY A 27 -8.26 5.40 -9.58
N SER A 28 -8.01 4.62 -10.64
CA SER A 28 -8.91 3.57 -11.09
C SER A 28 -9.07 2.42 -10.08
N VAL A 29 -8.07 2.16 -9.25
CA VAL A 29 -8.16 1.21 -8.13
C VAL A 29 -8.96 1.81 -6.99
N VAL A 30 -8.66 3.06 -6.61
CA VAL A 30 -9.38 3.79 -5.55
C VAL A 30 -10.86 3.93 -5.85
N ASP A 31 -11.25 4.09 -7.12
CA ASP A 31 -12.66 4.15 -7.52
C ASP A 31 -13.42 2.83 -7.33
N GLN A 32 -12.73 1.72 -7.05
CA GLN A 32 -13.33 0.43 -6.71
C GLN A 32 -13.56 0.23 -5.20
N VAL A 33 -13.23 1.23 -4.37
CA VAL A 33 -13.63 1.22 -2.96
C VAL A 33 -15.14 1.14 -2.85
N SER A 34 -15.64 0.22 -2.04
CA SER A 34 -17.06 -0.11 -1.98
C SER A 34 -17.70 0.38 -0.67
N SER A 35 -18.58 1.37 -0.79
CA SER A 35 -19.36 1.85 0.36
C SER A 35 -20.27 0.76 0.95
N SER A 36 -20.77 -0.15 0.12
CA SER A 36 -21.57 -1.28 0.58
C SER A 36 -20.76 -2.30 1.37
N ASN A 37 -19.52 -2.62 0.94
CA ASN A 37 -18.65 -3.51 1.72
C ASN A 37 -18.31 -2.89 3.07
N ILE A 38 -17.99 -1.61 3.11
CA ILE A 38 -17.69 -0.89 4.36
C ILE A 38 -18.88 -0.96 5.31
N LEU A 39 -20.08 -0.61 4.84
CA LEU A 39 -21.28 -0.65 5.67
C LEU A 39 -21.61 -2.07 6.17
N ASN A 40 -21.46 -3.08 5.31
CA ASN A 40 -21.71 -4.47 5.67
C ASN A 40 -20.69 -4.93 6.72
N ASN A 41 -19.41 -4.67 6.53
CA ASN A 41 -18.35 -5.08 7.45
C ASN A 41 -18.44 -4.35 8.80
N LEU A 42 -18.80 -3.05 8.83
CA LEU A 42 -19.09 -2.33 10.08
C LEU A 42 -20.27 -2.97 10.81
N THR A 43 -21.34 -3.34 10.08
CA THR A 43 -22.50 -4.00 10.66
C THR A 43 -22.15 -5.37 11.25
N GLU A 44 -21.36 -6.16 10.53
CA GLU A 44 -20.90 -7.46 11.03
C GLU A 44 -19.97 -7.34 12.23
N PHE A 45 -19.00 -6.42 12.16
CA PHE A 45 -18.12 -6.13 13.29
C PHE A 45 -18.91 -5.74 14.54
N GLU A 46 -19.93 -4.88 14.40
CA GLU A 46 -20.84 -4.53 15.50
C GLU A 46 -21.60 -5.75 16.06
N ASN A 47 -22.08 -6.62 15.18
CA ASN A 47 -22.85 -7.81 15.55
C ASN A 47 -22.04 -8.88 16.29
N LEU A 48 -20.71 -8.88 16.15
CA LEU A 48 -19.82 -9.77 16.90
C LEU A 48 -19.79 -9.44 18.41
N GLY A 49 -20.29 -8.28 18.80
CA GLY A 49 -20.43 -7.89 20.22
C GLY A 49 -19.18 -7.23 20.79
N VAL A 50 -19.02 -7.30 22.11
CA VAL A 50 -17.90 -6.67 22.84
C VAL A 50 -16.69 -7.61 22.79
N LYS A 51 -15.60 -7.16 22.17
CA LYS A 51 -14.40 -7.98 21.86
C LYS A 51 -13.34 -7.85 22.96
N ARG A 52 -13.79 -7.99 24.20
CA ARG A 52 -12.90 -7.93 25.37
C ARG A 52 -12.02 -9.18 25.45
N ARG A 53 -10.79 -9.04 25.96
CA ARG A 53 -9.88 -10.17 26.20
C ARG A 53 -10.59 -11.33 26.92
N GLY A 54 -10.34 -12.55 26.46
CA GLY A 54 -10.89 -13.77 27.03
C GLY A 54 -12.36 -14.04 26.71
N THR A 55 -13.02 -13.22 25.89
CA THR A 55 -14.41 -13.45 25.47
C THR A 55 -14.49 -14.29 24.19
N THR A 56 -15.62 -14.97 24.03
CA THR A 56 -15.95 -15.65 22.77
C THR A 56 -16.09 -14.66 21.61
N ALA A 57 -16.56 -13.43 21.88
CA ALA A 57 -16.68 -12.38 20.87
C ALA A 57 -15.31 -12.02 20.26
N LEU A 58 -14.26 -11.90 21.07
CA LEU A 58 -12.90 -11.66 20.57
C LEU A 58 -12.42 -12.81 19.64
N GLN A 59 -12.66 -14.07 20.05
CA GLN A 59 -12.28 -15.22 19.22
C GLN A 59 -13.11 -15.27 17.92
N ASN A 60 -14.42 -15.05 17.99
CA ASN A 60 -15.28 -15.01 16.81
C ASN A 60 -14.86 -13.89 15.85
N THR A 61 -14.39 -12.76 16.39
CA THR A 61 -13.87 -11.66 15.57
C THR A 61 -12.59 -12.08 14.85
N LEU A 62 -11.66 -12.74 15.52
CA LEU A 62 -10.46 -13.28 14.88
C LEU A 62 -10.81 -14.26 13.74
N ASP A 63 -11.79 -15.13 13.94
CA ASP A 63 -12.22 -16.10 12.94
C ASP A 63 -12.94 -15.41 11.76
N TRP A 64 -13.71 -14.37 12.02
CA TRP A 64 -14.32 -13.51 11.01
C TRP A 64 -13.25 -12.77 10.20
N LEU A 65 -12.24 -12.14 10.84
CA LEU A 65 -11.13 -11.49 10.16
C LEU A 65 -10.47 -12.44 9.14
N LYS A 66 -10.18 -13.68 9.57
CA LYS A 66 -9.56 -14.70 8.69
C LYS A 66 -10.47 -15.05 7.50
N THR A 67 -11.78 -15.17 7.76
CA THR A 67 -12.78 -15.48 6.73
C THR A 67 -12.85 -14.39 5.68
N GLU A 68 -12.81 -13.11 6.11
CA GLU A 68 -12.82 -11.97 5.20
C GLU A 68 -11.57 -11.94 4.30
N TYR A 69 -10.37 -12.12 4.87
CA TYR A 69 -9.16 -12.19 4.07
C TYR A 69 -9.17 -13.36 3.08
N LEU A 70 -9.70 -14.53 3.46
CA LEU A 70 -9.88 -15.66 2.54
C LEU A 70 -10.84 -15.30 1.41
N SER A 71 -11.95 -14.60 1.70
CA SER A 71 -12.93 -14.17 0.69
C SER A 71 -12.33 -13.22 -0.35
N TYR A 72 -11.33 -12.42 0.05
CA TYR A 72 -10.59 -11.51 -0.84
C TYR A 72 -9.52 -12.22 -1.67
N GLY A 73 -9.31 -13.53 -1.46
CA GLY A 73 -8.35 -14.35 -2.23
C GLY A 73 -6.98 -14.51 -1.58
N TYR A 74 -6.79 -14.07 -0.35
CA TYR A 74 -5.62 -14.46 0.44
C TYR A 74 -5.73 -15.93 0.84
N THR A 75 -4.61 -16.61 0.99
CA THR A 75 -4.54 -18.03 1.38
C THR A 75 -4.19 -18.17 2.86
N ALA A 76 -4.52 -19.31 3.46
CA ALA A 76 -4.13 -19.59 4.84
C ALA A 76 -2.60 -19.53 5.05
N ALA A 77 -1.80 -19.85 4.02
CA ALA A 77 -0.34 -19.75 4.09
C ALA A 77 0.19 -18.31 4.21
N GLN A 78 -0.62 -17.32 3.82
CA GLN A 78 -0.29 -15.89 3.95
C GLN A 78 -0.70 -15.31 5.30
N MET A 79 -1.41 -16.07 6.12
CA MET A 79 -1.94 -15.67 7.43
C MET A 79 -1.11 -16.28 8.55
N GLN A 80 -0.75 -15.47 9.53
CA GLN A 80 -0.03 -15.90 10.74
C GLN A 80 -0.72 -15.34 11.98
N GLU A 81 -0.95 -16.19 12.97
CA GLU A 81 -1.45 -15.81 14.28
C GLU A 81 -0.29 -15.78 15.27
N TYR A 82 -0.12 -14.65 15.97
CA TYR A 82 0.89 -14.50 17.02
C TYR A 82 0.19 -14.41 18.37
N SER A 83 0.29 -15.48 19.15
CA SER A 83 -0.34 -15.60 20.46
C SER A 83 0.49 -14.93 21.55
N PHE A 84 -0.16 -14.25 22.46
CA PHE A 84 0.46 -13.61 23.64
C PHE A 84 -0.46 -13.67 24.85
N SER A 85 0.12 -13.50 26.04
CA SER A 85 -0.64 -13.44 27.29
C SER A 85 -1.11 -12.02 27.55
N ASN A 86 -2.40 -11.85 27.84
CA ASN A 86 -2.99 -10.61 28.28
C ASN A 86 -3.77 -10.85 29.58
N GLY A 87 -3.12 -10.63 30.72
CA GLY A 87 -3.60 -11.09 32.03
C GLY A 87 -3.66 -12.62 32.07
N THR A 88 -4.83 -13.17 32.35
CA THR A 88 -5.08 -14.63 32.35
C THR A 88 -5.55 -15.18 31.00
N ALA A 89 -5.81 -14.30 30.03
CA ALA A 89 -6.28 -14.69 28.72
C ALA A 89 -5.12 -14.84 27.73
N THR A 90 -5.31 -15.71 26.73
CA THR A 90 -4.48 -15.75 25.52
C THR A 90 -5.17 -14.97 24.43
N CYS A 91 -4.51 -13.92 23.95
CA CYS A 91 -4.94 -13.10 22.83
C CYS A 91 -4.04 -13.37 21.60
N LYS A 92 -4.47 -12.92 20.43
CA LYS A 92 -3.75 -13.16 19.19
C LYS A 92 -3.76 -11.95 18.28
N ASN A 93 -2.63 -11.62 17.70
CA ASN A 93 -2.55 -10.75 16.55
C ASN A 93 -2.71 -11.56 15.28
N LEU A 94 -3.43 -11.03 14.29
CA LEU A 94 -3.52 -11.61 12.96
C LEU A 94 -2.66 -10.79 12.00
N VAL A 95 -1.75 -11.47 11.30
CA VAL A 95 -0.88 -10.87 10.27
C VAL A 95 -1.14 -11.54 8.95
N VAL A 96 -1.52 -10.76 7.94
CA VAL A 96 -1.68 -11.25 6.57
C VAL A 96 -0.60 -10.61 5.70
N THR A 97 0.20 -11.44 5.01
CA THR A 97 1.35 -10.97 4.24
C THR A 97 1.09 -11.12 2.75
N LYS A 98 1.17 -9.99 2.03
CA LYS A 98 1.26 -9.94 0.57
C LYS A 98 2.73 -9.72 0.17
N VAL A 99 3.28 -10.66 -0.58
CA VAL A 99 4.70 -10.62 -0.96
C VAL A 99 4.92 -9.63 -2.11
N GLY A 100 5.91 -8.76 -1.95
CA GLY A 100 6.36 -7.81 -2.97
C GLY A 100 7.22 -8.47 -4.04
N THR A 101 7.26 -7.86 -5.22
CA THR A 101 7.95 -8.41 -6.41
C THR A 101 9.43 -8.07 -6.47
N LEU A 102 9.84 -6.91 -5.91
CA LEU A 102 11.24 -6.45 -6.00
C LEU A 102 11.94 -6.49 -4.64
N TYR A 103 11.23 -6.11 -3.58
CA TYR A 103 11.76 -6.08 -2.20
C TYR A 103 10.91 -6.98 -1.28
N PRO A 104 10.93 -8.32 -1.46
CA PRO A 104 10.05 -9.24 -0.74
C PRO A 104 10.31 -9.29 0.77
N ASN A 105 11.48 -8.86 1.21
CA ASN A 105 11.87 -8.84 2.64
C ASN A 105 11.84 -7.44 3.27
N THR A 106 11.31 -6.44 2.55
CA THR A 106 11.08 -5.09 3.08
C THR A 106 9.57 -4.83 3.13
N PHE A 107 9.08 -4.42 4.29
CA PHE A 107 7.65 -4.40 4.58
C PHE A 107 7.11 -2.99 4.73
N VAL A 108 5.99 -2.71 4.07
CA VAL A 108 5.05 -1.65 4.43
C VAL A 108 3.98 -2.31 5.29
N ILE A 109 3.79 -1.81 6.50
CA ILE A 109 2.78 -2.30 7.44
C ILE A 109 1.60 -1.34 7.41
N ILE A 110 0.38 -1.88 7.33
CA ILE A 110 -0.87 -1.18 7.64
C ILE A 110 -1.54 -1.93 8.78
N CYS A 111 -1.90 -1.23 9.85
CA CYS A 111 -2.36 -1.87 11.07
C CYS A 111 -3.46 -1.07 11.80
N GLY A 112 -4.11 -1.75 12.72
CA GLY A 112 -5.08 -1.25 13.68
C GLY A 112 -5.55 -2.41 14.56
N HIS A 113 -6.22 -2.12 15.67
CA HIS A 113 -6.68 -3.15 16.60
C HIS A 113 -8.11 -3.61 16.31
N TYR A 114 -8.46 -4.78 16.82
CA TYR A 114 -9.80 -5.35 16.68
C TYR A 114 -10.47 -5.70 18.02
N ASP A 115 -9.74 -5.57 19.15
CA ASP A 115 -10.32 -5.69 20.47
C ASP A 115 -11.05 -4.40 20.90
N THR A 116 -11.87 -4.51 21.94
CA THR A 116 -12.66 -3.40 22.48
C THR A 116 -12.73 -3.51 24.01
N ILE A 117 -12.96 -2.38 24.69
CA ILE A 117 -12.96 -2.38 26.15
C ILE A 117 -14.38 -2.51 26.77
N THR A 118 -15.32 -1.66 26.42
CA THR A 118 -16.64 -1.61 27.04
C THR A 118 -17.78 -1.78 26.04
N GLY A 119 -17.68 -1.08 24.89
CA GLY A 119 -18.69 -1.08 23.83
C GLY A 119 -18.43 -2.15 22.77
N LYS A 120 -19.24 -2.11 21.70
CA LYS A 120 -19.01 -2.95 20.53
C LYS A 120 -17.83 -2.47 19.69
N GLY A 121 -17.34 -1.24 19.93
CA GLY A 121 -16.16 -0.69 19.29
C GLY A 121 -16.33 -0.54 17.78
N THR A 122 -17.49 -0.08 17.33
CA THR A 122 -17.76 0.01 15.89
C THR A 122 -16.94 1.13 15.26
N ASN A 123 -16.70 2.22 16.01
CA ASN A 123 -15.72 3.22 15.64
C ASN A 123 -14.31 2.82 16.12
N ASP A 124 -14.19 2.53 17.42
CA ASP A 124 -12.95 2.20 18.12
C ASP A 124 -12.80 0.67 18.32
N ASN A 125 -12.14 -0.11 17.42
CA ASN A 125 -11.58 0.36 16.13
C ASN A 125 -12.10 -0.48 14.94
N GLY A 126 -13.42 -0.73 14.90
CA GLY A 126 -14.08 -1.36 13.75
C GLY A 126 -13.89 -0.54 12.47
N SER A 127 -13.84 0.80 12.60
CA SER A 127 -13.63 1.70 11.47
C SER A 127 -12.25 1.51 10.81
N GLY A 128 -11.21 1.35 11.62
CA GLY A 128 -9.86 1.03 11.13
C GLY A 128 -9.79 -0.36 10.52
N VAL A 129 -10.38 -1.38 11.19
CA VAL A 129 -10.43 -2.75 10.67
C VAL A 129 -11.04 -2.82 9.27
N VAL A 130 -12.22 -2.20 9.04
CA VAL A 130 -12.88 -2.27 7.73
C VAL A 130 -12.15 -1.46 6.67
N THR A 131 -11.47 -0.39 7.07
CA THR A 131 -10.59 0.38 6.17
C THR A 131 -9.42 -0.49 5.70
N ILE A 132 -8.76 -1.21 6.61
CA ILE A 132 -7.68 -2.14 6.29
C ILE A 132 -8.17 -3.27 5.38
N PHE A 133 -9.37 -3.80 5.62
CA PHE A 133 -9.98 -4.81 4.77
C PHE A 133 -10.18 -4.34 3.33
N GLU A 134 -10.70 -3.14 3.15
CA GLU A 134 -10.96 -2.62 1.81
C GLU A 134 -9.65 -2.39 1.05
N VAL A 135 -8.62 -1.88 1.72
CA VAL A 135 -7.25 -1.80 1.16
C VAL A 135 -6.73 -3.18 0.78
N ALA A 136 -6.86 -4.18 1.66
CA ALA A 136 -6.38 -5.54 1.40
C ALA A 136 -7.11 -6.16 0.20
N ARG A 137 -8.43 -6.02 0.12
CA ARG A 137 -9.26 -6.51 -0.98
C ARG A 137 -8.79 -5.96 -2.33
N LEU A 138 -8.56 -4.66 -2.40
CA LEU A 138 -8.18 -3.98 -3.63
C LEU A 138 -6.74 -4.28 -4.05
N LEU A 139 -5.83 -4.41 -3.10
CA LEU A 139 -4.42 -4.64 -3.40
C LEU A 139 -4.05 -6.11 -3.61
N GLN A 140 -4.95 -7.04 -3.35
CA GLN A 140 -4.66 -8.48 -3.38
C GLN A 140 -4.00 -8.92 -4.70
N ASN A 141 -4.54 -8.51 -5.84
CA ASN A 141 -4.07 -8.89 -7.17
C ASN A 141 -3.15 -7.84 -7.84
N ILE A 142 -2.85 -6.74 -7.16
CA ILE A 142 -2.01 -5.66 -7.72
C ILE A 142 -0.55 -5.92 -7.31
N PRO A 143 0.38 -6.16 -8.26
CA PRO A 143 1.79 -6.30 -7.92
C PRO A 143 2.32 -5.04 -7.24
N THR A 144 3.09 -5.22 -6.16
CA THR A 144 3.76 -4.13 -5.44
C THR A 144 5.25 -4.43 -5.35
N GLU A 145 6.11 -3.41 -5.35
CA GLU A 145 7.55 -3.63 -5.20
C GLU A 145 7.89 -4.15 -3.80
N TYR A 146 7.32 -3.54 -2.77
CA TYR A 146 7.49 -3.92 -1.37
C TYR A 146 6.40 -4.89 -0.93
N SER A 147 6.75 -5.76 0.02
CA SER A 147 5.77 -6.59 0.71
C SER A 147 4.86 -5.74 1.59
N ILE A 148 3.60 -6.17 1.74
CA ILE A 148 2.63 -5.53 2.63
C ILE A 148 2.27 -6.50 3.75
N LYS A 149 2.25 -6.02 4.99
CA LYS A 149 1.64 -6.71 6.12
C LYS A 149 0.39 -5.95 6.54
N PHE A 150 -0.76 -6.62 6.45
CA PHE A 150 -2.01 -6.17 7.06
C PHE A 150 -2.06 -6.79 8.46
N ILE A 151 -2.06 -5.96 9.48
CA ILE A 151 -2.01 -6.44 10.87
C ILE A 151 -3.25 -5.97 11.62
N ASN A 152 -3.98 -6.94 12.16
CA ASN A 152 -5.05 -6.67 13.12
C ASN A 152 -4.54 -7.07 14.50
N PHE A 153 -4.25 -6.06 15.34
CA PHE A 153 -3.75 -6.25 16.70
C PHE A 153 -4.89 -6.56 17.66
N SER A 154 -4.58 -7.20 18.77
CA SER A 154 -5.45 -7.36 19.93
C SER A 154 -4.71 -6.90 21.18
N GLY A 155 -5.47 -6.49 22.21
CA GLY A 155 -4.90 -6.00 23.45
C GLY A 155 -4.31 -4.60 23.36
N GLU A 156 -4.72 -3.82 22.38
CA GLU A 156 -4.48 -2.39 22.29
C GLU A 156 -5.07 -1.69 23.50
N GLU A 157 -6.34 -1.93 23.75
CA GLU A 157 -7.18 -1.39 24.83
C GLU A 157 -6.71 -1.74 26.25
N ASP A 158 -5.82 -2.70 26.37
CA ASP A 158 -5.18 -3.10 27.63
C ASP A 158 -3.76 -2.53 27.76
N GLY A 159 -3.37 -1.58 26.91
CA GLY A 159 -2.08 -0.88 26.92
C GLY A 159 -1.10 -1.37 25.86
N LEU A 160 -1.55 -1.51 24.61
CA LEU A 160 -0.72 -1.84 23.43
C LEU A 160 -0.03 -3.21 23.55
N ILE A 161 -0.58 -4.16 24.32
CA ILE A 161 0.13 -5.42 24.65
C ILE A 161 0.42 -6.22 23.39
N GLY A 162 -0.51 -6.24 22.42
CA GLY A 162 -0.35 -6.99 21.18
C GLY A 162 0.72 -6.44 20.26
N SER A 163 0.74 -5.15 20.04
CA SER A 163 1.75 -4.48 19.21
C SER A 163 3.13 -4.49 19.88
N GLN A 164 3.23 -4.30 21.20
CA GLN A 164 4.46 -4.48 21.97
C GLN A 164 5.01 -5.92 21.84
N HIS A 165 4.12 -6.93 21.95
CA HIS A 165 4.52 -8.32 21.77
C HIS A 165 5.04 -8.56 20.35
N PHE A 166 4.35 -8.05 19.34
CA PHE A 166 4.77 -8.20 17.94
C PHE A 166 6.14 -7.57 17.68
N VAL A 167 6.36 -6.35 18.15
CA VAL A 167 7.66 -5.67 17.99
C VAL A 167 8.78 -6.45 18.69
N SER A 168 8.57 -6.87 19.93
CA SER A 168 9.61 -7.55 20.70
C SER A 168 9.93 -8.96 20.18
N THR A 169 8.94 -9.72 19.74
CA THR A 169 9.09 -11.15 19.42
C THR A 169 9.10 -11.47 17.94
N VAL A 170 8.64 -10.55 17.07
CA VAL A 170 8.60 -10.77 15.61
C VAL A 170 9.51 -9.80 14.89
N VAL A 171 9.36 -8.48 15.13
CA VAL A 171 10.22 -7.48 14.48
C VAL A 171 11.67 -7.67 14.90
N ASN A 172 11.92 -7.85 16.19
CA ASN A 172 13.25 -8.01 16.77
C ASN A 172 13.69 -9.48 16.91
N ALA A 173 12.98 -10.43 16.27
CA ALA A 173 13.30 -11.87 16.35
C ALA A 173 14.65 -12.24 15.75
N THR A 174 15.17 -11.44 14.84
CA THR A 174 16.44 -11.68 14.12
C THR A 174 17.36 -10.45 14.19
N ASN A 175 18.65 -10.68 13.90
CA ASN A 175 19.61 -9.59 13.73
C ASN A 175 20.27 -9.73 12.34
N PRO A 176 20.06 -8.76 11.43
CA PRO A 176 19.30 -7.52 11.62
C PRO A 176 17.81 -7.80 11.86
N LYS A 177 17.12 -6.86 12.55
CA LYS A 177 15.67 -6.92 12.76
C LYS A 177 14.89 -6.88 11.44
N MET A 178 13.58 -7.16 11.48
CA MET A 178 12.71 -7.06 10.31
C MET A 178 12.89 -5.69 9.62
N ASN A 179 13.06 -5.72 8.30
CA ASN A 179 13.22 -4.50 7.53
C ASN A 179 11.86 -3.87 7.24
N ILE A 180 11.49 -2.86 8.02
CA ILE A 180 10.23 -2.13 7.90
C ILE A 180 10.52 -0.79 7.20
N LYS A 181 9.85 -0.54 6.07
CA LYS A 181 9.91 0.73 5.35
C LYS A 181 9.09 1.79 6.07
N LEU A 182 7.89 1.38 6.54
CA LEU A 182 6.98 2.27 7.23
C LEU A 182 5.85 1.49 7.91
N VAL A 183 5.29 2.03 8.99
CA VAL A 183 4.07 1.58 9.65
C VAL A 183 3.00 2.66 9.49
N PHE A 184 1.87 2.28 8.91
CA PHE A 184 0.69 3.12 8.75
C PHE A 184 -0.43 2.59 9.64
N ASN A 185 -0.71 3.28 10.73
CA ASN A 185 -1.76 2.92 11.68
C ASN A 185 -3.08 3.60 11.31
N ILE A 186 -4.18 2.90 11.51
CA ILE A 186 -5.53 3.45 11.32
C ILE A 186 -6.34 3.18 12.57
N ASP A 187 -6.72 4.24 13.27
CA ASP A 187 -7.43 4.13 14.53
C ASP A 187 -8.49 5.23 14.64
N GLU A 188 -9.70 4.84 15.10
CA GLU A 188 -10.84 5.74 15.26
C GLU A 188 -11.06 6.66 14.05
N VAL A 189 -11.52 6.10 12.93
CA VAL A 189 -11.77 6.85 11.68
C VAL A 189 -13.24 6.81 11.26
N GLY A 190 -14.15 6.63 12.22
CA GLY A 190 -15.59 6.50 11.98
C GLY A 190 -16.33 7.82 11.84
N GLY A 191 -15.79 8.91 12.37
CA GLY A 191 -16.46 10.19 12.43
C GLY A 191 -17.69 10.18 13.33
N ARG A 192 -18.42 11.29 13.39
CA ARG A 192 -19.62 11.45 14.23
C ARG A 192 -20.86 11.61 13.38
N ALA A 193 -21.90 10.86 13.71
CA ALA A 193 -23.23 11.04 13.09
C ALA A 193 -23.70 12.49 13.26
N ASN A 194 -24.38 12.99 12.23
CA ASN A 194 -24.94 14.34 12.16
C ASN A 194 -23.91 15.49 12.23
N MET A 195 -22.64 15.21 12.00
CA MET A 195 -21.59 16.23 11.84
C MET A 195 -21.04 16.27 10.41
N VAL A 196 -20.35 17.34 10.07
CA VAL A 196 -19.60 17.44 8.81
C VAL A 196 -18.23 16.80 9.02
N ASN A 197 -18.08 15.56 8.55
CA ASN A 197 -16.83 14.79 8.64
C ASN A 197 -16.08 14.91 7.30
N ASN A 198 -15.37 16.01 7.09
CA ASN A 198 -14.66 16.30 5.85
C ASN A 198 -13.15 16.48 6.02
N THR A 199 -12.61 16.18 7.19
CA THR A 199 -11.20 16.35 7.52
C THR A 199 -10.69 15.11 8.25
N ILE A 200 -9.50 14.65 7.89
CA ILE A 200 -8.77 13.56 8.56
C ILE A 200 -7.50 14.09 9.21
N THR A 201 -7.22 13.67 10.43
CA THR A 201 -5.96 13.92 11.12
C THR A 201 -4.92 12.94 10.60
N CYS A 202 -3.79 13.50 10.12
CA CYS A 202 -2.60 12.73 9.73
C CYS A 202 -1.55 12.91 10.82
N GLU A 203 -1.08 11.82 11.38
CA GLU A 203 -0.22 11.82 12.55
C GLU A 203 1.21 11.48 12.19
N ARG A 204 2.15 12.25 12.72
CA ARG A 204 3.59 12.04 12.58
C ARG A 204 4.23 11.78 13.93
N ASP A 205 5.36 11.12 13.91
CA ASP A 205 6.21 10.98 15.07
C ASP A 205 6.89 12.32 15.43
N THR A 206 6.82 12.69 16.70
CA THR A 206 7.56 13.80 17.31
C THR A 206 8.19 13.39 18.64
N GLY A 207 8.14 12.08 18.95
CA GLY A 207 8.57 11.50 20.22
C GLY A 207 10.04 11.13 20.27
N SER A 208 10.34 10.13 21.07
CA SER A 208 11.66 9.57 21.27
C SER A 208 11.65 8.07 21.01
N PRO A 209 12.61 7.55 20.21
CA PRO A 209 13.85 8.17 19.73
C PRO A 209 13.64 9.16 18.58
N THR A 210 14.33 10.29 18.59
CA THR A 210 14.15 11.37 17.61
C THR A 210 14.75 11.08 16.22
N SER A 211 15.44 9.97 16.06
CA SER A 211 16.17 9.62 14.81
C SER A 211 15.23 9.28 13.65
N ASN A 212 14.00 8.83 13.92
CA ASN A 212 12.96 8.50 12.93
C ASN A 212 11.99 9.66 12.64
N ASN A 213 11.95 10.73 13.47
CA ASN A 213 10.98 11.83 13.36
C ASN A 213 11.02 12.53 11.99
N ALA A 214 12.20 12.78 11.44
CA ALA A 214 12.33 13.43 10.13
C ALA A 214 11.75 12.55 9.00
N ALA A 215 11.99 11.25 9.05
CA ALA A 215 11.46 10.30 8.08
C ALA A 215 9.94 10.14 8.25
N SER A 216 9.44 10.07 9.48
CA SER A 216 8.01 10.05 9.77
C SER A 216 7.31 11.32 9.26
N ASN A 217 7.88 12.50 9.50
CA ASN A 217 7.34 13.74 8.96
C ASN A 217 7.29 13.73 7.42
N THR A 218 8.28 13.17 6.75
CA THR A 218 8.29 13.04 5.28
C THR A 218 7.15 12.14 4.82
N VAL A 219 7.02 10.95 5.39
CA VAL A 219 5.97 9.98 5.04
C VAL A 219 4.57 10.51 5.35
N THR A 220 4.41 11.25 6.47
CA THR A 220 3.12 11.86 6.80
C THR A 220 2.74 12.96 5.82
N ASN A 221 3.69 13.74 5.30
CA ASN A 221 3.40 14.68 4.21
C ASN A 221 3.04 13.95 2.90
N GLU A 222 3.65 12.79 2.62
CA GLU A 222 3.23 11.92 1.51
C GLU A 222 1.80 11.40 1.72
N LEU A 223 1.44 11.01 2.95
CA LEU A 223 0.08 10.60 3.32
C LEU A 223 -0.93 11.73 3.09
N ILE A 224 -0.61 12.97 3.53
CA ILE A 224 -1.42 14.16 3.29
C ILE A 224 -1.66 14.39 1.80
N ASN A 225 -0.62 14.28 0.97
CA ASN A 225 -0.76 14.40 -0.48
C ASN A 225 -1.67 13.30 -1.06
N CYS A 226 -1.55 12.07 -0.58
CA CYS A 226 -2.42 10.97 -1.03
C CYS A 226 -3.88 11.21 -0.65
N VAL A 227 -4.17 11.73 0.54
CA VAL A 227 -5.54 12.13 0.92
C VAL A 227 -6.12 13.09 -0.08
N GLN A 228 -5.37 14.15 -0.43
CA GLN A 228 -5.81 15.20 -1.36
C GLN A 228 -5.97 14.69 -2.80
N LEU A 229 -5.15 13.73 -3.23
CA LEU A 229 -5.17 13.17 -4.58
C LEU A 229 -6.30 12.16 -4.79
N TYR A 230 -6.66 11.38 -3.76
CA TYR A 230 -7.51 10.20 -3.90
C TYR A 230 -8.80 10.24 -3.10
N SER A 231 -9.06 11.29 -2.32
CA SER A 231 -10.30 11.45 -1.56
C SER A 231 -10.77 12.90 -1.57
N PRO A 232 -12.03 13.17 -1.20
CA PRO A 232 -12.55 14.54 -1.06
C PRO A 232 -12.19 15.17 0.30
N LEU A 233 -11.38 14.49 1.15
CA LEU A 233 -11.11 14.94 2.50
C LEU A 233 -10.04 16.04 2.54
N ASN A 234 -10.21 16.96 3.47
CA ASN A 234 -9.16 17.84 3.95
C ASN A 234 -8.27 17.11 4.94
N THR A 235 -7.11 17.68 5.26
CA THR A 235 -6.15 17.11 6.19
C THR A 235 -5.83 18.06 7.33
N PHE A 236 -5.60 17.49 8.51
CA PHE A 236 -5.03 18.17 9.67
C PHE A 236 -3.77 17.42 10.10
N LEU A 237 -2.63 18.10 10.21
CA LEU A 237 -1.39 17.50 10.67
C LEU A 237 -1.31 17.54 12.19
N SER A 238 -1.09 16.40 12.81
CA SER A 238 -0.91 16.24 14.25
C SER A 238 0.30 15.36 14.56
N TYR A 239 0.39 14.90 15.79
CA TYR A 239 1.43 13.99 16.26
C TYR A 239 0.81 12.69 16.78
N ALA A 240 1.57 11.61 16.64
CA ALA A 240 1.18 10.27 17.07
C ALA A 240 1.18 10.14 18.60
N TYR A 241 0.19 9.44 19.14
CA TYR A 241 0.15 9.05 20.54
C TYR A 241 -0.83 7.89 20.78
N ALA A 242 -0.54 7.06 21.79
CA ALA A 242 -1.46 6.09 22.38
C ALA A 242 -2.24 5.18 21.39
N SER A 243 -1.55 4.62 20.38
CA SER A 243 -2.10 3.58 19.52
C SER A 243 -1.02 2.60 19.07
N ASP A 244 -1.36 1.58 18.29
CA ASP A 244 -0.50 0.44 17.92
C ASP A 244 0.81 0.79 17.19
N TYR A 245 0.96 1.98 16.65
CA TYR A 245 2.23 2.44 16.07
C TYR A 245 3.28 2.81 17.12
N MET A 246 2.89 3.11 18.39
CA MET A 246 3.82 3.58 19.41
C MET A 246 4.95 2.59 19.73
N PRO A 247 4.71 1.28 19.89
CA PRO A 247 5.80 0.33 20.08
C PRO A 247 6.78 0.27 18.90
N PHE A 248 6.33 0.59 17.68
CA PHE A 248 7.21 0.69 16.50
C PHE A 248 8.01 1.99 16.52
N GLU A 249 7.42 3.11 16.93
CA GLU A 249 8.11 4.38 17.18
C GLU A 249 9.25 4.18 18.19
N ASP A 250 8.94 3.60 19.36
CA ASP A 250 9.91 3.27 20.40
C ASP A 250 11.04 2.36 19.89
N ASN A 251 10.76 1.52 18.90
CA ASN A 251 11.70 0.64 18.23
C ASN A 251 12.45 1.32 17.06
N ASN A 252 12.29 2.64 16.92
CA ASN A 252 12.94 3.44 15.88
C ASN A 252 12.51 3.07 14.44
N GLU A 253 11.24 2.69 14.26
CA GLU A 253 10.64 2.53 12.95
C GLU A 253 9.99 3.84 12.49
N VAL A 254 9.85 4.00 11.17
CA VAL A 254 9.13 5.13 10.59
C VAL A 254 7.64 4.87 10.70
N ILE A 255 6.89 5.78 11.31
CA ILE A 255 5.45 5.65 11.51
C ILE A 255 4.68 6.82 10.92
N THR A 256 3.40 6.56 10.60
CA THR A 256 2.38 7.57 10.30
C THR A 256 1.01 7.00 10.65
N GLY A 257 -0.03 7.81 10.76
CA GLY A 257 -1.36 7.33 11.13
C GLY A 257 -2.49 8.21 10.63
N PHE A 258 -3.69 7.62 10.66
CA PHE A 258 -4.96 8.31 10.56
C PHE A 258 -5.73 8.24 11.87
N PHE A 259 -6.31 9.39 12.24
CA PHE A 259 -7.25 9.53 13.35
C PHE A 259 -8.36 10.52 12.96
N GLU A 260 -9.58 10.33 13.43
CA GLU A 260 -10.67 11.24 13.10
C GLU A 260 -10.49 12.64 13.70
N THR A 261 -10.81 13.68 12.95
CA THR A 261 -10.69 15.06 13.45
C THR A 261 -11.86 15.45 14.35
N ASN A 262 -13.05 14.94 14.07
CA ASN A 262 -14.22 15.07 14.92
C ASN A 262 -14.30 13.88 15.89
N GLU A 263 -13.45 13.90 16.90
CA GLU A 263 -13.35 12.80 17.87
C GLU A 263 -14.71 12.44 18.47
N THR A 264 -15.06 11.15 18.41
CA THR A 264 -16.32 10.66 18.92
C THR A 264 -16.38 10.68 20.45
N PRO A 265 -17.50 11.11 21.09
CA PRO A 265 -17.66 10.97 22.54
C PRO A 265 -18.09 9.54 22.92
N HIS A 266 -18.22 8.62 21.98
CA HIS A 266 -18.79 7.29 22.19
C HIS A 266 -17.72 6.21 22.43
N ARG A 267 -16.44 6.48 22.11
CA ARG A 267 -15.35 5.53 22.35
C ARG A 267 -15.34 5.05 23.80
N HIS A 268 -14.93 3.82 24.03
CA HIS A 268 -14.90 3.16 25.35
C HIS A 268 -16.25 3.14 26.09
N THR A 269 -17.37 3.30 25.37
CA THR A 269 -18.71 3.27 25.95
C THR A 269 -19.62 2.26 25.23
N ALA A 270 -20.73 1.88 25.87
CA ALA A 270 -21.74 1.01 25.25
C ALA A 270 -22.44 1.66 24.04
N THR A 271 -22.21 2.93 23.79
CA THR A 271 -22.79 3.70 22.67
C THR A 271 -21.83 3.85 21.48
N ASP A 272 -20.67 3.19 21.50
CA ASP A 272 -19.84 3.07 20.31
C ASP A 272 -20.46 2.06 19.35
N LEU A 273 -21.37 2.60 18.52
CA LEU A 273 -22.26 1.87 17.64
C LEU A 273 -22.31 2.56 16.26
N LEU A 274 -22.63 1.80 15.24
CA LEU A 274 -22.75 2.27 13.85
C LEU A 274 -23.71 3.46 13.70
N VAL A 275 -24.79 3.51 14.48
CA VAL A 275 -25.77 4.61 14.45
C VAL A 275 -25.19 5.95 14.85
N ASN A 276 -24.08 5.97 15.57
CA ASN A 276 -23.38 7.17 16.04
C ASN A 276 -22.16 7.55 15.18
N MET A 277 -21.92 6.82 14.10
CA MET A 277 -20.83 7.02 13.13
C MET A 277 -21.32 7.63 11.81
N ASP A 278 -20.35 7.91 10.94
CA ASP A 278 -20.58 8.31 9.54
C ASP A 278 -19.90 7.34 8.57
N PRO A 279 -20.61 6.31 8.07
CA PRO A 279 -20.02 5.34 7.13
C PRO A 279 -19.53 5.97 5.82
N VAL A 280 -20.03 7.15 5.43
CA VAL A 280 -19.54 7.87 4.25
C VAL A 280 -18.16 8.44 4.50
N TYR A 281 -17.89 8.88 5.73
CA TYR A 281 -16.56 9.31 6.13
C TYR A 281 -15.57 8.13 6.07
N VAL A 282 -15.92 6.98 6.64
CA VAL A 282 -15.10 5.75 6.56
C VAL A 282 -14.82 5.36 5.10
N TYR A 283 -15.81 5.47 4.22
CA TYR A 283 -15.62 5.25 2.78
C TYR A 283 -14.57 6.19 2.18
N ASN A 284 -14.60 7.47 2.53
CA ASN A 284 -13.62 8.44 2.04
C ASN A 284 -12.22 8.20 2.64
N ILE A 285 -12.14 7.75 3.90
CA ILE A 285 -10.88 7.31 4.53
C ILE A 285 -10.31 6.09 3.81
N ALA A 286 -11.14 5.10 3.47
CA ALA A 286 -10.70 3.92 2.73
C ALA A 286 -10.15 4.28 1.34
N LYS A 287 -10.72 5.29 0.67
CA LYS A 287 -10.17 5.83 -0.59
C LYS A 287 -8.78 6.43 -0.37
N ALA A 288 -8.63 7.28 0.64
CA ALA A 288 -7.35 7.89 0.99
C ALA A 288 -6.29 6.83 1.36
N ALA A 289 -6.65 5.87 2.22
CA ALA A 289 -5.76 4.80 2.65
C ALA A 289 -5.34 3.88 1.49
N THR A 290 -6.27 3.55 0.57
CA THR A 290 -5.97 2.78 -0.64
C THR A 290 -4.96 3.52 -1.52
N GLY A 291 -5.19 4.81 -1.80
CA GLY A 291 -4.27 5.64 -2.56
C GLY A 291 -2.88 5.71 -1.92
N ALA A 292 -2.83 5.93 -0.60
CA ALA A 292 -1.58 5.97 0.15
C ALA A 292 -0.82 4.64 0.07
N MET A 293 -1.49 3.50 0.27
CA MET A 293 -0.86 2.19 0.23
C MET A 293 -0.34 1.81 -1.15
N LEU A 294 -1.01 2.25 -2.24
CA LEU A 294 -0.51 2.09 -3.61
C LEU A 294 0.81 2.85 -3.83
N HIS A 295 0.96 4.04 -3.24
CA HIS A 295 2.21 4.80 -3.28
C HIS A 295 3.29 4.21 -2.35
N PHE A 296 2.95 3.91 -1.11
CA PHE A 296 3.90 3.41 -0.12
C PHE A 296 4.52 2.07 -0.49
N ALA A 297 3.71 1.16 -1.01
CA ALA A 297 4.17 -0.15 -1.47
C ALA A 297 4.70 -0.15 -2.91
N VAL A 298 4.63 0.99 -3.61
CA VAL A 298 5.01 1.18 -5.01
C VAL A 298 4.31 0.14 -5.89
N ALA A 299 3.00 0.35 -6.07
CA ALA A 299 2.19 -0.54 -6.88
C ALA A 299 2.56 -0.40 -8.37
N ALA A 300 2.58 -1.51 -9.09
CA ALA A 300 2.81 -1.49 -10.52
C ALA A 300 1.68 -0.72 -11.22
N THR A 301 2.05 0.24 -12.07
CA THR A 301 1.09 1.09 -12.79
C THR A 301 0.47 0.41 -14.01
N THR A 302 0.91 -0.79 -14.30
CA THR A 302 0.35 -1.64 -15.36
C THR A 302 0.01 -2.99 -14.76
N LEU A 303 -1.20 -3.48 -15.00
CA LEU A 303 -1.59 -4.89 -14.81
C LEU A 303 -0.92 -5.78 -15.88
N SER A 304 0.32 -5.53 -16.25
CA SER A 304 1.08 -6.52 -16.95
C SER A 304 1.40 -7.63 -15.96
N LYS A 305 0.53 -8.66 -15.84
CA LYS A 305 1.04 -10.01 -15.72
C LYS A 305 2.22 -10.03 -16.67
N GLU A 306 3.46 -10.24 -16.19
CA GLU A 306 4.54 -10.52 -17.12
C GLU A 306 3.99 -11.65 -17.98
N SER A 307 3.69 -11.30 -19.22
CA SER A 307 3.21 -12.30 -20.17
C SER A 307 4.26 -13.40 -20.16
N PRO A 308 3.90 -14.67 -20.12
CA PRO A 308 4.85 -15.77 -20.34
C PRO A 308 5.78 -15.50 -21.51
N LEU A 309 5.35 -14.69 -22.49
CA LEU A 309 6.15 -14.12 -23.59
C LEU A 309 7.33 -13.27 -23.09
N ALA A 310 7.21 -12.54 -21.99
CA ALA A 310 8.28 -11.66 -21.50
C ALA A 310 9.56 -12.43 -21.13
N ASN A 311 9.40 -13.69 -20.71
CA ASN A 311 10.50 -14.61 -20.40
C ASN A 311 11.01 -15.38 -21.62
N GLN A 312 10.27 -15.38 -22.71
CA GLN A 312 10.58 -16.13 -23.95
C GLN A 312 11.08 -15.22 -25.07
N VAL A 313 10.73 -13.92 -25.07
CA VAL A 313 11.11 -12.97 -26.10
C VAL A 313 12.15 -11.99 -25.58
N ASN A 314 13.28 -11.91 -26.25
CA ASN A 314 14.34 -10.96 -25.97
C ASN A 314 14.65 -10.07 -27.15
N PHE A 315 14.92 -8.79 -26.86
CA PHE A 315 15.33 -7.76 -27.83
C PHE A 315 16.79 -7.39 -27.62
N TYR A 316 17.61 -7.47 -28.66
CA TYR A 316 19.03 -7.10 -28.62
C TYR A 316 19.59 -6.69 -29.99
N PRO A 317 20.67 -5.84 -30.04
CA PRO A 317 21.27 -5.17 -28.88
C PRO A 317 20.35 -4.10 -28.30
N CYS A 318 20.56 -3.75 -27.03
CA CYS A 318 19.93 -2.58 -26.42
C CYS A 318 21.03 -1.86 -25.61
N PRO A 319 21.47 -0.64 -26.02
CA PRO A 319 20.93 0.18 -27.14
C PRO A 319 21.10 -0.43 -28.52
N ALA A 320 20.10 -0.19 -29.41
CA ALA A 320 20.11 -0.60 -30.80
C ALA A 320 20.58 0.56 -31.71
N LYS A 321 21.16 0.24 -32.86
CA LYS A 321 21.55 1.26 -33.85
C LYS A 321 20.70 1.15 -35.11
N ASN A 322 21.11 0.28 -36.03
CA ASN A 322 20.48 0.13 -37.35
C ASN A 322 19.50 -1.06 -37.39
N TYR A 323 19.56 -1.94 -36.42
CA TYR A 323 18.71 -3.14 -36.35
C TYR A 323 18.45 -3.55 -34.91
N LEU A 324 17.39 -4.32 -34.74
CA LEU A 324 16.99 -4.97 -33.49
C LEU A 324 16.70 -6.44 -33.76
N ASN A 325 17.33 -7.34 -33.07
CA ASN A 325 17.02 -8.76 -33.12
C ASN A 325 15.92 -9.07 -32.07
N ILE A 326 14.99 -9.91 -32.48
CA ILE A 326 13.94 -10.49 -31.64
C ILE A 326 14.22 -11.98 -31.50
N SER A 327 14.63 -12.43 -30.33
CA SER A 327 14.83 -13.84 -30.06
C SER A 327 13.59 -14.39 -29.35
N MET A 328 13.03 -15.48 -29.85
CA MET A 328 11.71 -15.99 -29.47
C MET A 328 11.72 -17.34 -28.77
N GLY A 329 12.84 -17.79 -28.25
CA GLY A 329 12.89 -19.04 -27.46
C GLY A 329 12.12 -20.20 -28.10
N SER A 330 11.18 -20.78 -27.35
CA SER A 330 10.36 -21.93 -27.77
C SER A 330 8.92 -21.54 -28.20
N LEU A 331 8.71 -20.30 -28.68
CA LEU A 331 7.38 -19.88 -29.17
C LEU A 331 6.98 -20.70 -30.39
N ASN A 332 5.74 -21.19 -30.36
CA ASN A 332 5.18 -22.04 -31.42
C ASN A 332 3.96 -21.35 -32.04
N GLU A 333 4.14 -20.09 -32.49
CA GLU A 333 3.11 -19.29 -33.15
C GLU A 333 3.45 -19.15 -34.65
N SER A 334 2.40 -19.19 -35.49
CA SER A 334 2.56 -19.09 -36.95
C SER A 334 2.84 -17.66 -37.44
N SER A 335 2.44 -16.66 -36.65
CA SER A 335 2.70 -15.25 -36.94
C SER A 335 2.63 -14.39 -35.68
N TYR A 336 3.27 -13.23 -35.75
CA TYR A 336 3.14 -12.19 -34.71
C TYR A 336 3.31 -10.80 -35.30
N ILE A 337 2.90 -9.79 -34.52
CA ILE A 337 3.06 -8.38 -34.88
C ILE A 337 4.10 -7.77 -33.94
N PHE A 338 5.13 -7.15 -34.52
CA PHE A 338 6.09 -6.33 -33.81
C PHE A 338 5.85 -4.86 -34.14
N SER A 339 5.81 -4.00 -33.10
CA SER A 339 5.64 -2.55 -33.27
C SER A 339 6.59 -1.77 -32.37
N LEU A 340 7.00 -0.59 -32.84
CA LEU A 340 7.68 0.42 -32.03
C LEU A 340 6.77 1.64 -31.85
N ILE A 341 6.66 2.10 -30.62
CA ILE A 341 5.84 3.26 -30.22
C ILE A 341 6.79 4.30 -29.60
N ASP A 342 6.70 5.54 -30.03
CA ASP A 342 7.48 6.65 -29.47
C ASP A 342 6.90 7.11 -28.10
N LEU A 343 7.59 8.05 -27.44
CA LEU A 343 7.17 8.57 -26.13
C LEU A 343 5.86 9.38 -26.19
N ASN A 344 5.38 9.76 -27.37
CA ASN A 344 4.11 10.44 -27.57
C ASN A 344 2.96 9.45 -27.82
N GLY A 345 3.24 8.14 -27.78
CA GLY A 345 2.25 7.08 -28.05
C GLY A 345 2.01 6.83 -29.56
N LYS A 346 2.80 7.43 -30.45
CA LYS A 346 2.67 7.21 -31.89
C LYS A 346 3.41 5.94 -32.30
N LYS A 347 2.74 5.05 -33.04
CA LYS A 347 3.35 3.89 -33.66
C LYS A 347 4.23 4.38 -34.83
N VAL A 348 5.53 4.13 -34.74
CA VAL A 348 6.55 4.58 -35.74
C VAL A 348 7.06 3.44 -36.61
N LEU A 349 6.85 2.19 -36.17
CA LEU A 349 7.15 0.99 -36.96
C LEU A 349 6.13 -0.10 -36.62
N GLU A 350 5.68 -0.85 -37.63
CA GLU A 350 4.89 -2.06 -37.47
C GLU A 350 5.29 -3.06 -38.53
N GLN A 351 5.51 -4.30 -38.12
CA GLN A 351 5.88 -5.40 -39.01
C GLN A 351 5.14 -6.67 -38.54
N THR A 352 4.42 -7.31 -39.47
CA THR A 352 3.91 -8.67 -39.29
C THR A 352 4.99 -9.65 -39.76
N ILE A 353 5.30 -10.63 -38.90
CA ILE A 353 6.30 -11.66 -39.20
C ILE A 353 5.58 -13.01 -39.29
N GLU A 354 5.59 -13.58 -40.47
CA GLU A 354 4.96 -14.87 -40.80
C GLU A 354 5.99 -15.99 -40.72
N ASN A 355 5.63 -17.14 -40.18
CA ASN A 355 6.49 -18.33 -40.01
C ASN A 355 7.86 -17.96 -39.38
N PRO A 356 7.87 -17.39 -38.19
CA PRO A 356 9.04 -16.79 -37.57
C PRO A 356 10.17 -17.79 -37.36
N GLN A 357 11.40 -17.31 -37.50
CA GLN A 357 12.61 -18.04 -37.13
C GLN A 357 12.89 -17.80 -35.63
N LEU A 358 13.82 -18.60 -35.07
CA LEU A 358 14.22 -18.41 -33.63
C LEU A 358 14.74 -16.99 -33.36
N ILE A 359 15.29 -16.32 -34.35
CA ILE A 359 15.77 -14.94 -34.27
C ILE A 359 15.31 -14.22 -35.53
N GLU A 360 14.59 -13.13 -35.35
CA GLU A 360 14.17 -12.22 -36.41
C GLU A 360 14.89 -10.88 -36.28
N THR A 361 15.24 -10.27 -37.42
CA THR A 361 15.94 -9.00 -37.43
C THR A 361 15.03 -7.92 -38.03
N VAL A 362 14.80 -6.88 -37.25
CA VAL A 362 14.02 -5.70 -37.65
C VAL A 362 14.99 -4.56 -37.94
N ILE A 363 14.84 -3.94 -39.09
CA ILE A 363 15.63 -2.78 -39.50
C ILE A 363 15.01 -1.51 -38.89
N LEU A 364 15.86 -0.65 -38.35
CA LEU A 364 15.45 0.57 -37.61
C LEU A 364 15.78 1.85 -38.44
N ASP A 365 16.08 1.72 -39.72
CA ASP A 365 16.47 2.84 -40.55
C ASP A 365 15.41 3.95 -40.57
N GLY A 366 15.86 5.19 -40.44
CA GLY A 366 14.97 6.37 -40.44
C GLY A 366 14.30 6.67 -39.09
N LEU A 367 14.51 5.86 -38.07
CA LEU A 367 14.01 6.16 -36.70
C LEU A 367 14.96 7.14 -36.00
N ALA A 368 14.38 8.09 -35.27
CA ALA A 368 15.13 9.03 -34.44
C ALA A 368 15.80 8.32 -33.27
N LYS A 369 16.95 8.82 -32.83
CA LYS A 369 17.58 8.37 -31.59
C LYS A 369 16.70 8.70 -30.40
N GLY A 370 16.55 7.75 -29.47
CA GLY A 370 15.71 7.94 -28.30
C GLY A 370 15.15 6.65 -27.72
N MET A 371 14.25 6.81 -26.76
CA MET A 371 13.59 5.70 -26.09
C MET A 371 12.28 5.36 -26.82
N TYR A 372 12.03 4.07 -27.00
CA TYR A 372 10.82 3.52 -27.61
C TYR A 372 10.24 2.40 -26.78
N LEU A 373 8.95 2.17 -26.94
CA LEU A 373 8.26 1.00 -26.41
C LEU A 373 8.15 -0.03 -27.54
N ALA A 374 8.90 -1.13 -27.42
CA ALA A 374 8.76 -2.29 -28.28
C ALA A 374 7.55 -3.12 -27.83
N VAL A 375 6.63 -3.37 -28.73
CA VAL A 375 5.41 -4.15 -28.52
C VAL A 375 5.48 -5.40 -29.38
N PHE A 376 5.26 -6.55 -28.78
CA PHE A 376 5.22 -7.84 -29.44
C PHE A 376 3.87 -8.50 -29.12
N GLU A 377 3.12 -8.84 -30.16
CA GLU A 377 1.77 -9.37 -30.05
C GLU A 377 1.66 -10.70 -30.81
N THR A 378 1.09 -11.69 -30.14
CA THR A 378 0.63 -12.94 -30.71
C THR A 378 -0.90 -12.95 -30.82
N SER A 379 -1.48 -14.01 -31.32
CA SER A 379 -2.95 -14.20 -31.33
C SER A 379 -3.58 -14.21 -29.93
N LYS A 380 -2.79 -14.48 -28.87
CA LYS A 380 -3.28 -14.71 -27.51
C LYS A 380 -2.73 -13.75 -26.48
N GLU A 381 -1.52 -13.22 -26.70
CA GLU A 381 -0.78 -12.47 -25.70
C GLU A 381 -0.06 -11.25 -26.32
N ARG A 382 0.17 -10.28 -25.46
CA ARG A 382 0.93 -9.07 -25.78
C ARG A 382 1.97 -8.81 -24.72
N MET A 383 3.19 -8.46 -25.13
CA MET A 383 4.23 -7.95 -24.23
C MET A 383 4.77 -6.60 -24.68
N THR A 384 5.33 -5.85 -23.75
CA THR A 384 6.00 -4.58 -24.03
C THR A 384 7.33 -4.50 -23.32
N LYS A 385 8.33 -3.91 -23.97
CA LYS A 385 9.66 -3.69 -23.39
C LYS A 385 10.22 -2.34 -23.82
N LYS A 386 10.85 -1.60 -22.93
CA LYS A 386 11.56 -0.37 -23.29
C LYS A 386 12.85 -0.71 -24.01
N ILE A 387 13.13 -0.04 -25.13
CA ILE A 387 14.38 -0.13 -25.87
C ILE A 387 14.93 1.27 -26.14
N MET A 388 16.24 1.35 -26.29
CA MET A 388 16.96 2.58 -26.66
C MET A 388 17.50 2.42 -28.07
N ILE A 389 17.31 3.44 -28.93
CA ILE A 389 17.92 3.56 -30.25
C ILE A 389 18.97 4.69 -30.21
N GLU A 390 20.23 4.39 -30.68
CA GLU A 390 21.36 5.32 -30.72
C GLU A 390 21.76 5.77 -32.15
#